data_13edb819645114de11b1578f95aacbfa
#
_entry.id   13edb819645114de11b1578f95aacbfa
#
_cell.length_a   1.000
_cell.length_b   1.000
_cell.length_c   1.000
_cell.angle_alpha   90.00
_cell.angle_beta   90.00
_cell.angle_gamma   90.00
#
_symmetry.space_group_name_H-M   'P 1'
#
loop_
_entity.id
_entity.type
_entity.pdbx_description
1 polymer ?
#
loop_
_entity_poly.entity_id
_entity_poly.type
_entity_poly.pdbx_seq_one_letter_code
_entity_poly.pdbx_strand_id
1 'polypeptide(L)'
;MAVPDRMDERLRALRLVEEQRMAQAVLAEVIEGGLIVPGRTECEVDDRIWDVAGKVFGTAVGWPDRLVRSGPHTVLPYGQVPPDRVIGVDDIVVVDLDPLFVGHQTDFARTVVVGDDPGRRRLVEDLAKVGAAARETFLGQDGITGRQLHAEVRALAGKAGWSLGTWQVGRLCGQAPAVGGSDAEPCSFIGPDNDEPLRRTAAGGWRAHWILEIRLVDDFSGFAGAFKQLLDLV
;
A
#
# COMPACT_ATOMS: atom_id res chain seq x y z
N MET A 1 -0.39 24.09 21.33
CA MET A 1 -1.38 23.11 20.81
C MET A 1 -1.69 22.14 21.94
N ALA A 2 -2.96 21.88 22.27
CA ALA A 2 -3.31 20.93 23.34
C ALA A 2 -2.91 19.50 22.90
N VAL A 3 -2.36 18.72 23.85
CA VAL A 3 -2.09 17.28 23.61
C VAL A 3 -3.43 16.57 23.48
N PRO A 4 -3.63 15.70 22.47
CA PRO A 4 -4.87 14.95 22.31
C PRO A 4 -5.21 14.13 23.57
N ASP A 5 -6.49 14.05 23.88
CA ASP A 5 -6.98 13.19 24.96
C ASP A 5 -6.84 11.70 24.53
N ARG A 6 -6.72 10.81 25.53
CA ARG A 6 -6.70 9.35 25.31
C ARG A 6 -7.96 8.85 24.59
N MET A 7 -9.09 9.50 24.78
CA MET A 7 -10.33 9.17 24.08
C MET A 7 -10.24 9.52 22.60
N ASP A 8 -9.68 10.68 22.27
CA ASP A 8 -9.48 11.13 20.88
C ASP A 8 -8.53 10.19 20.14
N GLU A 9 -7.43 9.76 20.79
CA GLU A 9 -6.46 8.80 20.22
C GLU A 9 -7.11 7.44 19.97
N ARG A 10 -7.92 6.94 20.89
CA ARG A 10 -8.65 5.68 20.70
C ARG A 10 -9.63 5.76 19.54
N LEU A 11 -10.38 6.87 19.43
CA LEU A 11 -11.31 7.10 18.32
C LEU A 11 -10.57 7.17 16.98
N ARG A 12 -9.40 7.83 16.95
CA ARG A 12 -8.55 7.89 15.76
C ARG A 12 -8.08 6.49 15.34
N ALA A 13 -7.55 5.70 16.27
CA ALA A 13 -7.11 4.33 15.99
C ALA A 13 -8.26 3.46 15.46
N LEU A 14 -9.46 3.57 16.04
CA LEU A 14 -10.65 2.86 15.58
C LEU A 14 -11.03 3.26 14.15
N ARG A 15 -10.97 4.56 13.81
CA ARG A 15 -11.24 5.03 12.45
C ARG A 15 -10.24 4.47 11.44
N LEU A 16 -8.95 4.47 11.75
CA LEU A 16 -7.93 3.88 10.89
C LEU A 16 -8.20 2.41 10.58
N VAL A 17 -8.57 1.62 11.60
CA VAL A 17 -8.94 0.21 11.43
C VAL A 17 -10.21 0.05 10.59
N GLU A 18 -11.22 0.87 10.83
CA GLU A 18 -12.48 0.88 10.07
C GLU A 18 -12.22 1.17 8.58
N GLU A 19 -11.46 2.22 8.28
CA GLU A 19 -11.07 2.60 6.92
C GLU A 19 -10.36 1.43 6.21
N GLN A 20 -9.40 0.77 6.87
CA GLN A 20 -8.75 -0.40 6.30
C GLN A 20 -9.73 -1.55 6.04
N ARG A 21 -10.66 -1.81 6.95
CA ARG A 21 -11.69 -2.86 6.75
C ARG A 21 -12.60 -2.55 5.57
N MET A 22 -12.95 -1.30 5.38
CA MET A 22 -13.74 -0.86 4.22
C MET A 22 -12.96 -1.09 2.92
N ALA A 23 -11.67 -0.75 2.87
CA ALA A 23 -10.82 -1.03 1.72
C ALA A 23 -10.71 -2.54 1.42
N GLN A 24 -10.56 -3.36 2.46
CA GLN A 24 -10.56 -4.82 2.33
C GLN A 24 -11.89 -5.33 1.77
N ALA A 25 -13.02 -4.78 2.19
CA ALA A 25 -14.34 -5.13 1.68
C ALA A 25 -14.49 -4.75 0.20
N VAL A 26 -14.04 -3.56 -0.21
CA VAL A 26 -14.02 -3.15 -1.64
C VAL A 26 -13.21 -4.14 -2.46
N LEU A 27 -11.99 -4.47 -2.02
CA LEU A 27 -11.14 -5.40 -2.76
C LEU A 27 -11.75 -6.80 -2.84
N ALA A 28 -12.33 -7.30 -1.74
CA ALA A 28 -13.00 -8.60 -1.72
C ALA A 28 -14.14 -8.64 -2.76
N GLU A 29 -14.99 -7.63 -2.80
CA GLU A 29 -16.08 -7.50 -3.78
C GLU A 29 -15.55 -7.44 -5.22
N VAL A 30 -14.43 -6.74 -5.45
CA VAL A 30 -13.75 -6.66 -6.77
C VAL A 30 -13.27 -8.03 -7.23
N ILE A 31 -12.67 -8.81 -6.32
CA ILE A 31 -12.15 -10.15 -6.63
C ILE A 31 -13.29 -11.16 -6.79
N GLU A 32 -14.21 -11.23 -5.84
CA GLU A 32 -15.34 -12.16 -5.86
C GLU A 32 -16.30 -11.87 -7.02
N GLY A 33 -16.47 -10.59 -7.36
CA GLY A 33 -17.25 -10.14 -8.52
C GLY A 33 -16.58 -10.39 -9.88
N GLY A 34 -15.34 -10.93 -9.90
CA GLY A 34 -14.61 -11.22 -11.12
C GLY A 34 -14.39 -9.97 -11.98
N LEU A 35 -14.08 -8.83 -11.35
CA LEU A 35 -13.91 -7.58 -12.10
C LEU A 35 -12.56 -7.51 -12.80
N ILE A 36 -11.53 -8.15 -12.28
CA ILE A 36 -10.18 -8.21 -12.84
C ILE A 36 -10.06 -9.45 -13.72
N VAL A 37 -10.30 -9.29 -15.00
CA VAL A 37 -10.28 -10.40 -15.99
C VAL A 37 -9.57 -9.98 -17.27
N PRO A 38 -9.02 -10.94 -18.03
CA PRO A 38 -8.44 -10.64 -19.34
C PRO A 38 -9.44 -9.98 -20.28
N GLY A 39 -8.94 -9.06 -21.11
CA GLY A 39 -9.73 -8.38 -22.12
C GLY A 39 -10.40 -7.08 -21.64
N ARG A 40 -10.49 -6.82 -20.35
CA ARG A 40 -10.87 -5.51 -19.83
C ARG A 40 -9.67 -4.57 -19.80
N THR A 41 -9.92 -3.28 -19.92
CA THR A 41 -8.88 -2.26 -19.74
C THR A 41 -8.72 -1.88 -18.27
N GLU A 42 -7.57 -1.28 -17.95
CA GLU A 42 -7.31 -0.74 -16.60
C GLU A 42 -8.36 0.30 -16.22
N CYS A 43 -8.77 1.19 -17.15
CA CYS A 43 -9.83 2.18 -16.92
C CYS A 43 -11.19 1.54 -16.66
N GLU A 44 -11.56 0.50 -17.42
CA GLU A 44 -12.84 -0.21 -17.20
C GLU A 44 -12.89 -0.87 -15.81
N VAL A 45 -11.75 -1.38 -15.32
CA VAL A 45 -11.67 -1.95 -13.97
C VAL A 45 -11.69 -0.84 -12.91
N ASP A 46 -11.00 0.28 -13.15
CA ASP A 46 -11.06 1.46 -12.28
C ASP A 46 -12.50 1.93 -12.07
N ASP A 47 -13.25 2.14 -13.16
CA ASP A 47 -14.66 2.59 -13.11
C ASP A 47 -15.52 1.63 -12.27
N ARG A 48 -15.28 0.32 -12.40
CA ARG A 48 -16.00 -0.70 -11.62
C ARG A 48 -15.62 -0.67 -10.13
N ILE A 49 -14.35 -0.43 -9.82
CA ILE A 49 -13.91 -0.27 -8.42
C ILE A 49 -14.56 0.96 -7.80
N TRP A 50 -14.66 2.08 -8.53
CA TRP A 50 -15.38 3.27 -8.09
C TRP A 50 -16.86 2.99 -7.81
N ASP A 51 -17.55 2.24 -8.68
CA ASP A 51 -18.93 1.83 -8.47
C ASP A 51 -19.11 0.99 -7.19
N VAL A 52 -18.18 0.05 -6.94
CA VAL A 52 -18.17 -0.77 -5.72
C VAL A 52 -17.89 0.09 -4.49
N ALA A 53 -16.87 0.93 -4.56
CA ALA A 53 -16.52 1.84 -3.46
C ALA A 53 -17.68 2.78 -3.11
N GLY A 54 -18.38 3.34 -4.10
CA GLY A 54 -19.56 4.16 -3.88
C GLY A 54 -20.66 3.46 -3.09
N LYS A 55 -20.84 2.15 -3.30
CA LYS A 55 -21.80 1.34 -2.53
C LYS A 55 -21.31 1.08 -1.10
N VAL A 56 -20.02 0.80 -0.90
CA VAL A 56 -19.42 0.50 0.42
C VAL A 56 -19.30 1.76 1.27
N PHE A 57 -18.83 2.87 0.70
CA PHE A 57 -18.57 4.12 1.40
C PHE A 57 -19.76 5.10 1.40
N GLY A 58 -20.79 4.83 0.60
CA GLY A 58 -21.98 5.69 0.49
C GLY A 58 -21.76 7.03 -0.21
N THR A 59 -20.59 7.26 -0.80
CA THR A 59 -20.27 8.48 -1.56
C THR A 59 -19.45 8.13 -2.80
N ALA A 60 -19.84 8.67 -3.96
CA ALA A 60 -19.00 8.63 -5.15
C ALA A 60 -17.95 9.74 -5.03
N VAL A 61 -16.73 9.38 -4.70
CA VAL A 61 -15.59 10.30 -4.73
C VAL A 61 -14.83 10.04 -6.03
N GLY A 62 -14.85 10.99 -6.96
CA GLY A 62 -14.02 10.91 -8.17
C GLY A 62 -12.58 11.32 -7.85
N TRP A 63 -11.62 10.53 -8.28
CA TRP A 63 -10.20 10.81 -8.11
C TRP A 63 -9.48 10.78 -9.47
N PRO A 64 -8.53 11.66 -9.73
CA PRO A 64 -7.85 11.72 -11.02
C PRO A 64 -6.80 10.62 -11.23
N ASP A 65 -6.35 9.96 -10.15
CA ASP A 65 -5.32 8.95 -10.23
C ASP A 65 -5.90 7.56 -10.49
N ARG A 66 -5.14 6.75 -11.24
CA ARG A 66 -5.56 5.39 -11.59
C ARG A 66 -5.31 4.43 -10.44
N LEU A 67 -6.37 3.71 -10.03
CA LEU A 67 -6.33 2.68 -9.00
C LEU A 67 -5.70 1.37 -9.49
N VAL A 68 -5.79 1.10 -10.80
CA VAL A 68 -5.38 -0.18 -11.40
C VAL A 68 -4.19 0.01 -12.33
N ARG A 69 -3.20 -0.84 -12.16
CA ARG A 69 -2.05 -0.96 -13.07
C ARG A 69 -1.77 -2.42 -13.35
N SER A 70 -1.58 -2.77 -14.61
CA SER A 70 -1.37 -4.16 -15.03
C SER A 70 -0.06 -4.35 -15.80
N GLY A 71 0.53 -5.53 -15.70
CA GLY A 71 1.74 -5.93 -16.41
C GLY A 71 2.87 -4.89 -16.30
N PRO A 72 3.40 -4.37 -17.42
CA PRO A 72 4.51 -3.42 -17.41
C PRO A 72 4.15 -2.06 -16.76
N HIS A 73 2.86 -1.72 -16.64
CA HIS A 73 2.48 -0.50 -15.93
C HIS A 73 2.71 -0.58 -14.41
N THR A 74 2.85 -1.79 -13.87
CA THR A 74 3.12 -1.99 -12.44
C THR A 74 4.50 -1.49 -12.00
N VAL A 75 5.48 -1.34 -12.92
CA VAL A 75 6.81 -0.80 -12.58
C VAL A 75 6.93 0.70 -12.75
N LEU A 76 5.92 1.37 -13.32
CA LEU A 76 5.97 2.82 -13.53
C LEU A 76 5.96 3.59 -12.19
N PRO A 77 6.65 4.73 -12.14
CA PRO A 77 6.63 5.59 -10.96
C PRO A 77 5.21 6.01 -10.56
N TYR A 78 5.02 6.21 -9.27
CA TYR A 78 3.79 6.80 -8.75
C TYR A 78 3.59 8.21 -9.35
N GLY A 79 2.36 8.54 -9.74
CA GLY A 79 2.04 9.82 -10.40
C GLY A 79 2.23 9.83 -11.93
N GLN A 80 2.88 8.83 -12.53
CA GLN A 80 2.89 8.67 -13.97
C GLN A 80 1.59 8.00 -14.42
N VAL A 81 0.81 8.67 -15.27
CA VAL A 81 -0.42 8.11 -15.86
C VAL A 81 -0.08 7.55 -17.25
N PRO A 82 0.03 6.23 -17.43
CA PRO A 82 0.25 5.64 -18.74
C PRO A 82 -1.05 5.67 -19.58
N PRO A 83 -0.95 5.47 -20.91
CA PRO A 83 -2.13 5.17 -21.73
C PRO A 83 -2.92 3.99 -21.17
N ASP A 84 -4.22 3.94 -21.48
CA ASP A 84 -5.05 2.80 -21.07
C ASP A 84 -4.54 1.49 -21.68
N ARG A 85 -4.60 0.40 -20.91
CA ARG A 85 -4.07 -0.91 -21.31
C ARG A 85 -5.09 -2.00 -21.07
N VAL A 86 -5.17 -2.94 -22.02
CA VAL A 86 -5.95 -4.17 -21.87
C VAL A 86 -5.18 -5.17 -21.00
N ILE A 87 -5.84 -5.69 -19.97
CA ILE A 87 -5.30 -6.75 -19.09
C ILE A 87 -5.16 -8.04 -19.90
N GLY A 88 -3.98 -8.61 -19.90
CA GLY A 88 -3.64 -9.86 -20.59
C GLY A 88 -4.09 -11.11 -19.84
N VAL A 89 -4.00 -12.27 -20.52
CA VAL A 89 -4.39 -13.58 -19.97
C VAL A 89 -3.48 -14.09 -18.83
N ASP A 90 -2.26 -13.61 -18.81
CA ASP A 90 -1.24 -13.95 -17.79
C ASP A 90 -0.67 -12.66 -17.21
N ASP A 91 -1.49 -11.80 -16.67
CA ASP A 91 -1.06 -10.51 -16.14
C ASP A 91 -0.95 -10.51 -14.61
N ILE A 92 -0.16 -9.57 -14.10
CA ILE A 92 -0.16 -9.16 -12.71
C ILE A 92 -0.84 -7.79 -12.63
N VAL A 93 -1.71 -7.61 -11.67
CA VAL A 93 -2.53 -6.39 -11.52
C VAL A 93 -2.39 -5.85 -10.10
N VAL A 94 -1.91 -4.63 -9.97
CA VAL A 94 -1.89 -3.89 -8.73
C VAL A 94 -3.18 -3.09 -8.63
N VAL A 95 -3.91 -3.25 -7.53
CA VAL A 95 -5.05 -2.42 -7.13
C VAL A 95 -4.62 -1.58 -5.95
N ASP A 96 -4.53 -0.28 -6.15
CA ASP A 96 -4.11 0.70 -5.15
C ASP A 96 -5.31 1.58 -4.77
N LEU A 97 -5.81 1.40 -3.54
CA LEU A 97 -7.02 2.07 -3.06
C LEU A 97 -6.73 3.38 -2.30
N ASP A 98 -5.48 3.86 -2.26
CA ASP A 98 -5.13 5.14 -1.63
C ASP A 98 -6.02 6.30 -2.12
N PRO A 99 -6.32 6.43 -3.42
CA PRO A 99 -7.21 7.47 -3.91
C PRO A 99 -8.64 7.44 -3.37
N LEU A 100 -9.13 6.32 -2.86
CA LEU A 100 -10.46 6.21 -2.24
C LEU A 100 -10.53 6.92 -0.88
N PHE A 101 -9.38 7.17 -0.26
CA PHE A 101 -9.27 7.65 1.11
C PHE A 101 -9.00 9.16 1.23
N VAL A 102 -9.47 9.96 0.29
CA VAL A 102 -9.34 11.43 0.35
C VAL A 102 -9.90 11.98 1.66
N GLY A 103 -9.02 12.64 2.42
CA GLY A 103 -9.36 13.14 3.76
C GLY A 103 -9.28 12.10 4.87
N HIS A 104 -8.96 10.84 4.53
CA HIS A 104 -8.66 9.77 5.47
C HIS A 104 -7.14 9.63 5.68
N GLN A 105 -6.74 8.81 6.65
CA GLN A 105 -5.33 8.69 7.04
C GLN A 105 -4.72 7.33 6.73
N THR A 106 -5.49 6.41 6.15
CA THR A 106 -5.03 5.06 5.77
C THR A 106 -4.77 4.94 4.27
N ASP A 107 -4.19 3.81 3.91
CA ASP A 107 -3.91 3.41 2.54
C ASP A 107 -3.94 1.89 2.45
N PHE A 108 -4.37 1.37 1.32
CA PHE A 108 -4.49 -0.06 1.11
C PHE A 108 -4.23 -0.43 -0.35
N ALA A 109 -3.32 -1.37 -0.57
CA ALA A 109 -3.07 -1.92 -1.91
C ALA A 109 -2.85 -3.43 -1.86
N ARG A 110 -3.26 -4.11 -2.91
CA ARG A 110 -2.99 -5.53 -3.14
C ARG A 110 -2.69 -5.80 -4.60
N THR A 111 -2.04 -6.92 -4.80
CA THR A 111 -1.70 -7.44 -6.12
C THR A 111 -2.47 -8.72 -6.39
N VAL A 112 -3.03 -8.81 -7.58
CA VAL A 112 -3.79 -9.97 -8.08
C VAL A 112 -3.07 -10.52 -9.31
N VAL A 113 -3.02 -11.85 -9.43
CA VAL A 113 -2.51 -12.52 -10.64
C VAL A 113 -3.70 -12.96 -11.48
N VAL A 114 -3.66 -12.59 -12.75
CA VAL A 114 -4.55 -13.12 -13.78
C VAL A 114 -3.79 -14.25 -14.48
N GLY A 115 -4.42 -15.42 -14.63
CA GLY A 115 -3.76 -16.60 -15.21
C GLY A 115 -2.90 -17.38 -14.22
N ASP A 116 -1.89 -18.08 -14.77
CA ASP A 116 -1.17 -19.14 -14.04
C ASP A 116 0.36 -18.94 -14.00
N ASP A 117 0.88 -17.80 -14.40
CA ASP A 117 2.31 -17.51 -14.40
C ASP A 117 2.95 -17.74 -13.01
N PRO A 118 3.90 -18.69 -12.87
CA PRO A 118 4.45 -19.07 -11.58
C PRO A 118 5.32 -17.97 -10.95
N GLY A 119 5.97 -17.11 -11.76
CA GLY A 119 6.79 -16.00 -11.29
C GLY A 119 5.93 -14.92 -10.63
N ARG A 120 4.81 -14.55 -11.27
CA ARG A 120 3.86 -13.59 -10.75
C ARG A 120 3.15 -14.07 -9.48
N ARG A 121 2.75 -15.35 -9.46
CA ARG A 121 2.18 -15.97 -8.24
C ARG A 121 3.18 -15.95 -7.09
N ARG A 122 4.44 -16.33 -7.36
CA ARG A 122 5.51 -16.29 -6.37
C ARG A 122 5.70 -14.86 -5.80
N LEU A 123 5.70 -13.84 -6.65
CA LEU A 123 5.83 -12.46 -6.20
C LEU A 123 4.70 -12.08 -5.22
N VAL A 124 3.46 -12.41 -5.53
CA VAL A 124 2.30 -12.12 -4.66
C VAL A 124 2.38 -12.86 -3.32
N GLU A 125 2.80 -14.12 -3.34
CA GLU A 125 3.03 -14.89 -2.11
C GLU A 125 4.15 -14.28 -1.26
N ASP A 126 5.24 -13.85 -1.91
CA ASP A 126 6.40 -13.27 -1.22
C ASP A 126 6.07 -11.87 -0.68
N LEU A 127 5.23 -11.08 -1.36
CA LEU A 127 4.68 -9.82 -0.81
C LEU A 127 3.99 -10.05 0.54
N ALA A 128 3.13 -11.06 0.61
CA ALA A 128 2.43 -11.40 1.86
C ALA A 128 3.38 -11.87 2.96
N LYS A 129 4.38 -12.71 2.61
CA LYS A 129 5.40 -13.20 3.56
C LYS A 129 6.28 -12.06 4.08
N VAL A 130 6.77 -11.19 3.19
CA VAL A 130 7.59 -10.02 3.58
C VAL A 130 6.79 -9.07 4.45
N GLY A 131 5.51 -8.82 4.10
CA GLY A 131 4.62 -7.99 4.91
C GLY A 131 4.38 -8.55 6.31
N ALA A 132 4.12 -9.85 6.43
CA ALA A 132 3.95 -10.53 7.71
C ALA A 132 5.23 -10.46 8.57
N ALA A 133 6.39 -10.77 7.98
CA ALA A 133 7.68 -10.73 8.68
C ALA A 133 8.04 -9.31 9.13
N ALA A 134 7.80 -8.30 8.30
CA ALA A 134 8.01 -6.89 8.68
C ALA A 134 7.15 -6.50 9.89
N ARG A 135 5.89 -6.94 9.90
CA ARG A 135 4.97 -6.70 11.02
C ARG A 135 5.44 -7.42 12.30
N GLU A 136 5.85 -8.68 12.20
CA GLU A 136 6.41 -9.44 13.33
C GLU A 136 7.64 -8.75 13.90
N THR A 137 8.56 -8.30 13.06
CA THR A 137 9.76 -7.54 13.47
C THR A 137 9.37 -6.25 14.20
N PHE A 138 8.40 -5.49 13.66
CA PHE A 138 7.89 -4.29 14.33
C PHE A 138 7.25 -4.61 15.69
N LEU A 139 6.45 -5.67 15.77
CA LEU A 139 5.78 -6.06 17.03
C LEU A 139 6.74 -6.60 18.08
N GLY A 140 7.81 -7.27 17.66
CA GLY A 140 8.81 -7.88 18.54
C GLY A 140 9.85 -6.90 19.10
N GLN A 141 9.95 -5.67 18.59
CA GLN A 141 11.00 -4.71 18.95
C GLN A 141 10.43 -3.33 19.28
N ASP A 142 10.31 -2.99 20.56
CA ASP A 142 9.70 -1.72 21.00
C ASP A 142 10.45 -0.47 20.51
N GLY A 143 11.76 -0.54 20.41
CA GLY A 143 12.63 0.57 20.00
C GLY A 143 13.00 0.58 18.51
N ILE A 144 12.37 -0.25 17.66
CA ILE A 144 12.72 -0.34 16.25
C ILE A 144 12.58 1.02 15.56
N THR A 145 13.63 1.39 14.80
CA THR A 145 13.65 2.64 14.01
C THR A 145 13.14 2.41 12.58
N GLY A 146 12.81 3.49 11.88
CA GLY A 146 12.44 3.42 10.45
C GLY A 146 13.55 2.80 9.60
N ARG A 147 14.81 3.18 9.85
CA ARG A 147 15.99 2.60 9.20
C ARG A 147 16.12 1.10 9.42
N GLN A 148 15.93 0.63 10.64
CA GLN A 148 16.06 -0.79 10.97
C GLN A 148 14.99 -1.63 10.30
N LEU A 149 13.72 -1.20 10.35
CA LEU A 149 12.64 -1.91 9.69
C LEU A 149 12.77 -1.89 8.17
N HIS A 150 13.21 -0.75 7.59
CA HIS A 150 13.51 -0.66 6.15
C HIS A 150 14.61 -1.66 5.75
N ALA A 151 15.71 -1.72 6.52
CA ALA A 151 16.81 -2.65 6.24
C ALA A 151 16.36 -4.11 6.28
N GLU A 152 15.50 -4.46 7.25
CA GLU A 152 14.92 -5.82 7.36
C GLU A 152 14.07 -6.17 6.15
N VAL A 153 13.13 -5.30 5.76
CA VAL A 153 12.28 -5.52 4.58
C VAL A 153 13.11 -5.65 3.31
N ARG A 154 14.14 -4.81 3.15
CA ARG A 154 15.07 -4.89 2.02
C ARG A 154 15.84 -6.21 1.98
N ALA A 155 16.29 -6.69 3.13
CA ALA A 155 16.99 -7.96 3.24
C ALA A 155 16.07 -9.15 2.89
N LEU A 156 14.82 -9.13 3.37
CA LEU A 156 13.80 -10.14 3.06
C LEU A 156 13.47 -10.16 1.57
N ALA A 157 13.24 -9.00 0.95
CA ALA A 157 13.00 -8.87 -0.49
C ALA A 157 14.18 -9.44 -1.30
N GLY A 158 15.41 -9.02 -0.98
CA GLY A 158 16.62 -9.51 -1.66
C GLY A 158 16.84 -11.02 -1.49
N LYS A 159 16.56 -11.58 -0.30
CA LYS A 159 16.63 -13.04 -0.08
C LYS A 159 15.59 -13.80 -0.90
N ALA A 160 14.44 -13.22 -1.15
CA ALA A 160 13.42 -13.78 -2.04
C ALA A 160 13.73 -13.57 -3.53
N GLY A 161 14.77 -12.80 -3.88
CA GLY A 161 15.20 -12.51 -5.25
C GLY A 161 14.50 -11.33 -5.90
N TRP A 162 13.91 -10.41 -5.10
CA TRP A 162 13.21 -9.23 -5.57
C TRP A 162 13.94 -7.95 -5.22
N SER A 163 13.80 -6.92 -6.05
CA SER A 163 14.20 -5.55 -5.73
C SER A 163 13.06 -4.79 -5.05
N LEU A 164 13.39 -3.77 -4.25
CA LEU A 164 12.40 -2.81 -3.77
C LEU A 164 12.13 -1.75 -4.83
N GLY A 165 10.87 -1.54 -5.16
CA GLY A 165 10.45 -0.55 -6.16
C GLY A 165 10.33 0.88 -5.63
N THR A 166 10.63 1.10 -4.33
CA THR A 166 10.57 2.41 -3.66
C THR A 166 11.74 2.56 -2.70
N TRP A 167 12.14 3.80 -2.40
CA TRP A 167 13.22 4.12 -1.46
C TRP A 167 12.79 3.93 0.01
N GLN A 168 11.50 3.92 0.28
CA GLN A 168 10.88 3.70 1.59
C GLN A 168 9.97 2.45 1.55
N VAL A 169 9.65 1.90 2.69
CA VAL A 169 8.75 0.74 2.83
C VAL A 169 7.55 1.04 3.73
N GLY A 170 7.27 2.31 3.95
CA GLY A 170 6.09 2.73 4.69
C GLY A 170 6.12 4.21 5.04
N ARG A 171 4.98 4.72 5.48
CA ARG A 171 4.79 6.12 5.86
C ARG A 171 3.89 6.28 7.07
N LEU A 172 4.00 7.44 7.73
CA LEU A 172 3.13 7.81 8.83
C LEU A 172 1.68 7.99 8.32
N CYS A 173 0.69 7.48 9.04
CA CYS A 173 -0.72 7.68 8.71
C CYS A 173 -1.04 9.19 8.65
N GLY A 174 -1.71 9.62 7.58
CA GLY A 174 -1.99 11.03 7.27
C GLY A 174 -0.87 11.77 6.54
N GLN A 175 0.28 11.12 6.31
CA GLN A 175 1.35 11.67 5.46
C GLN A 175 1.04 11.36 3.99
N ALA A 176 1.17 12.36 3.13
CA ALA A 176 1.05 12.16 1.69
C ALA A 176 2.13 11.21 1.14
N PRO A 177 1.85 10.43 0.08
CA PRO A 177 2.87 9.64 -0.60
C PRO A 177 4.05 10.49 -1.04
N ALA A 178 5.26 9.94 -0.92
CA ALA A 178 6.46 10.64 -1.40
C ALA A 178 6.55 10.57 -2.93
N VAL A 179 6.25 11.66 -3.59
CA VAL A 179 6.45 11.82 -5.03
C VAL A 179 7.77 12.55 -5.27
N GLY A 180 8.74 11.87 -5.89
CA GLY A 180 9.93 12.49 -6.48
C GLY A 180 10.75 13.41 -5.56
N GLY A 181 11.27 12.92 -4.43
CA GLY A 181 12.18 13.71 -3.58
C GLY A 181 11.50 14.84 -2.82
N SER A 182 10.36 14.56 -2.23
CA SER A 182 9.60 15.53 -1.45
C SER A 182 10.42 16.10 -0.29
N ASP A 183 10.19 17.38 0.06
CA ASP A 183 10.72 18.07 1.26
C ASP A 183 10.14 17.51 2.58
N ALA A 184 9.51 16.32 2.53
CA ALA A 184 8.93 15.67 3.69
C ALA A 184 10.03 15.17 4.64
N GLU A 185 9.81 15.38 5.92
CA GLU A 185 10.77 14.98 6.96
C GLU A 185 11.04 13.46 6.91
N PRO A 186 12.32 13.03 6.92
CA PRO A 186 12.68 11.60 6.89
C PRO A 186 11.97 10.77 7.96
N CYS A 187 11.72 11.36 9.12
CA CYS A 187 11.01 10.69 10.22
C CYS A 187 9.54 10.36 9.91
N SER A 188 8.97 10.89 8.83
CA SER A 188 7.62 10.55 8.36
C SER A 188 7.55 9.28 7.53
N PHE A 189 8.70 8.66 7.22
CA PHE A 189 8.79 7.45 6.41
C PHE A 189 9.52 6.31 7.13
N ILE A 190 9.19 5.09 6.79
CA ILE A 190 9.99 3.89 7.12
C ILE A 190 11.03 3.77 6.01
N GLY A 191 12.15 4.45 6.17
CA GLY A 191 13.17 4.63 5.16
C GLY A 191 14.59 4.62 5.74
N PRO A 192 15.61 4.65 4.85
CA PRO A 192 17.01 4.50 5.26
C PRO A 192 17.53 5.67 6.12
N ASP A 193 16.86 6.82 6.07
CA ASP A 193 17.28 8.03 6.77
C ASP A 193 16.46 8.33 8.03
N ASN A 194 15.60 7.41 8.47
CA ASN A 194 14.79 7.55 9.67
C ASN A 194 15.39 6.77 10.85
N ASP A 195 16.14 7.45 11.70
CA ASP A 195 16.73 6.90 12.93
C ASP A 195 15.81 7.00 14.16
N GLU A 196 14.62 7.60 14.00
CA GLU A 196 13.65 7.73 15.08
C GLU A 196 12.93 6.40 15.37
N PRO A 197 12.63 6.09 16.62
CA PRO A 197 11.77 4.96 16.96
C PRO A 197 10.39 5.12 16.31
N LEU A 198 9.88 4.03 15.73
CA LEU A 198 8.57 4.04 15.10
C LEU A 198 7.44 4.17 16.14
N ARG A 199 7.62 3.62 17.35
CA ARG A 199 6.70 3.80 18.46
C ARG A 199 7.01 5.08 19.23
N ARG A 200 6.46 6.19 18.72
CA ARG A 200 6.64 7.53 19.28
C ARG A 200 5.37 8.35 19.21
N THR A 201 5.42 9.53 19.78
CA THR A 201 4.44 10.59 19.55
C THR A 201 4.85 11.39 18.32
N ALA A 202 3.97 11.50 17.33
CA ALA A 202 4.18 12.28 16.13
C ALA A 202 3.93 13.79 16.38
N ALA A 203 4.23 14.61 15.38
CA ALA A 203 3.90 16.01 15.41
C ALA A 203 2.39 16.20 15.70
N GLY A 204 2.06 17.15 16.57
CA GLY A 204 0.67 17.36 17.01
C GLY A 204 0.26 16.56 18.25
N GLY A 205 1.16 15.75 18.82
CA GLY A 205 0.91 15.03 20.07
C GLY A 205 0.18 13.70 19.92
N TRP A 206 -0.08 13.25 18.68
CA TRP A 206 -0.73 11.97 18.37
C TRP A 206 0.27 10.82 18.40
N ARG A 207 -0.20 9.63 18.76
CA ARG A 207 0.60 8.40 18.58
C ARG A 207 0.88 8.18 17.09
N ALA A 208 2.13 7.84 16.78
CA ALA A 208 2.51 7.47 15.42
C ALA A 208 1.89 6.12 15.06
N HIS A 209 1.02 6.12 14.04
CA HIS A 209 0.51 4.93 13.36
C HIS A 209 1.08 4.89 11.96
N TRP A 210 1.36 3.70 11.44
CA TRP A 210 2.13 3.52 10.23
C TRP A 210 1.38 2.69 9.19
N ILE A 211 1.54 3.07 7.94
CA ILE A 211 1.20 2.25 6.78
C ILE A 211 2.48 1.56 6.34
N LEU A 212 2.45 0.23 6.28
CA LEU A 212 3.50 -0.56 5.62
C LEU A 212 3.21 -0.56 4.12
N GLU A 213 4.19 -0.15 3.32
CA GLU A 213 4.12 -0.09 1.85
C GLU A 213 5.28 -0.89 1.27
N ILE A 214 4.99 -2.05 0.71
CA ILE A 214 6.02 -2.90 0.09
C ILE A 214 5.72 -2.98 -1.38
N ARG A 215 6.72 -2.68 -2.20
CA ARG A 215 6.69 -2.89 -3.65
C ARG A 215 7.85 -3.78 -4.04
N LEU A 216 7.55 -5.00 -4.47
CA LEU A 216 8.53 -5.93 -4.99
C LEU A 216 8.56 -5.84 -6.52
N VAL A 217 9.76 -5.87 -7.09
CA VAL A 217 10.00 -5.72 -8.53
C VAL A 217 10.79 -6.92 -9.04
N ASP A 218 10.31 -7.50 -10.14
CA ASP A 218 11.10 -8.38 -11.00
C ASP A 218 11.76 -7.52 -12.07
N ASP A 219 13.03 -7.17 -11.84
CA ASP A 219 13.80 -6.32 -12.76
C ASP A 219 14.05 -6.99 -14.12
N PHE A 220 14.03 -8.32 -14.18
CA PHE A 220 14.27 -9.07 -15.40
C PHE A 220 13.02 -9.13 -16.28
N SER A 221 11.88 -9.45 -15.68
CA SER A 221 10.60 -9.62 -16.40
C SER A 221 9.80 -8.31 -16.52
N GLY A 222 10.22 -7.24 -15.82
CA GLY A 222 9.62 -5.91 -15.93
C GLY A 222 8.20 -5.82 -15.37
N PHE A 223 7.92 -6.47 -14.25
CA PHE A 223 6.68 -6.33 -13.52
C PHE A 223 6.91 -6.12 -12.02
N ALA A 224 5.93 -5.59 -11.34
CA ALA A 224 5.97 -5.37 -9.90
C ALA A 224 4.64 -5.73 -9.24
N GLY A 225 4.69 -5.92 -7.92
CA GLY A 225 3.51 -6.01 -7.08
C GLY A 225 3.61 -5.04 -5.92
N ALA A 226 2.48 -4.65 -5.38
CA ALA A 226 2.36 -3.77 -4.23
C ALA A 226 1.50 -4.37 -3.12
N PHE A 227 1.86 -4.03 -1.89
CA PHE A 227 1.17 -4.40 -0.68
C PHE A 227 1.18 -3.20 0.27
N LYS A 228 0.01 -2.69 0.63
CA LYS A 228 -0.12 -1.60 1.60
C LYS A 228 -1.17 -1.94 2.64
N GLN A 229 -0.88 -1.67 3.90
CA GLN A 229 -1.83 -1.78 5.01
C GLN A 229 -1.27 -1.13 6.29
N LEU A 230 -2.15 -0.96 7.29
CA LEU A 230 -1.71 -0.58 8.63
C LEU A 230 -0.71 -1.60 9.19
N LEU A 231 0.38 -1.07 9.76
CA LEU A 231 1.45 -1.89 10.34
C LEU A 231 1.15 -2.31 11.78
N ASP A 232 0.68 -1.37 12.58
CA ASP A 232 0.58 -1.49 14.04
C ASP A 232 -0.87 -1.70 14.56
N LEU A 233 -1.85 -1.46 13.72
CA LEU A 233 -3.28 -1.65 14.03
C LEU A 233 -3.87 -2.83 13.23
N VAL A 234 -4.88 -3.54 13.79
CA VAL A 234 -5.59 -4.68 13.16
C VAL A 234 -7.06 -4.55 13.44
#